data_d56058714ec7ba0f87effaa4561cd64b
#
_entry.id   d56058714ec7ba0f87effaa4561cd64b
#
_cell.length_a   1.000
_cell.length_b   1.000
_cell.length_c   1.000
_cell.angle_alpha   90.00
_cell.angle_beta   90.00
_cell.angle_gamma   90.00
#
_symmetry.space_group_name_H-M   'P 1'
#
loop_
_entity.id
_entity.type
_entity.pdbx_description
1 polymer ?
#
loop_
_entity_poly.entity_id
_entity_poly.type
_entity_poly.pdbx_seq_one_letter_code
_entity_poly.pdbx_strand_id
1 'polypeptide(L)'
;VNVRVWHFWSFVLKHDAMRYISIIPVGVMNVFMFADLYRAWGNIDEVIINAYFAMIFFNAVLRTIFILCNRQDYEDFLQRIAEVYSEIAMIDDHVVQKLVRKFTKRARLLSKANLVLGAVISTCYVVYPLFTGTRSLPYGMFIPGVNNFKTPLYQVFFIGQAVLTFPGCCMYIPFTSFFAXXXXXXXXXXXXXXXXXXXXXXXXXXXXXXXXXXXLEKCIEDHKRIIRYVSDVXSLVTYICLIEFMSFGLMLCALLFLLNIIENPAQIIIVVAYIFMIISQIFTFYWHANELREESMGIAEAAYDAPWVELDDSMKKKLLLIIARAQQPLEAIGNVYAMTLEMFQSLLNASYSYFT
;
A
#
# COMPACT_ATOMS: atom_id res chain seq x y z
N VAL A 1 2.21 -13.53 -2.63
CA VAL A 1 0.79 -13.61 -2.30
C VAL A 1 0.00 -12.66 -3.19
N ASN A 2 0.25 -11.36 -3.10
CA ASN A 2 -0.53 -10.31 -3.80
C ASN A 2 -0.54 -10.51 -5.32
N VAL A 3 0.63 -10.73 -5.92
CA VAL A 3 0.77 -10.94 -7.37
C VAL A 3 0.03 -12.21 -7.80
N ARG A 4 0.01 -13.26 -6.97
CA ARG A 4 -0.76 -14.49 -7.26
C ARG A 4 -2.27 -14.22 -7.28
N VAL A 5 -2.77 -13.36 -6.39
CA VAL A 5 -4.17 -12.95 -6.38
C VAL A 5 -4.50 -12.17 -7.66
N TRP A 6 -3.67 -11.23 -8.04
CA TRP A 6 -3.85 -10.45 -9.27
C TRP A 6 -3.75 -11.33 -10.53
N HIS A 7 -2.82 -12.29 -10.54
CA HIS A 7 -2.68 -13.25 -11.64
C HIS A 7 -3.93 -14.13 -11.77
N PHE A 8 -4.48 -14.59 -10.64
CA PHE A 8 -5.72 -15.41 -10.64
C PHE A 8 -6.87 -14.65 -11.33
N TRP A 9 -7.00 -13.34 -11.04
CA TRP A 9 -8.06 -12.50 -11.63
C TRP A 9 -7.67 -11.88 -12.97
N SER A 10 -6.51 -12.24 -13.54
CA SER A 10 -6.00 -11.74 -14.84
C SER A 10 -5.69 -10.24 -14.84
N PHE A 11 -5.41 -9.64 -13.69
CA PHE A 11 -5.03 -8.23 -13.62
C PHE A 11 -3.59 -8.01 -14.09
N VAL A 12 -2.68 -8.94 -13.81
CA VAL A 12 -1.29 -8.94 -14.29
C VAL A 12 -0.86 -10.35 -14.72
N LEU A 13 0.11 -10.46 -15.61
CA LEU A 13 0.80 -11.69 -16.03
C LEU A 13 -0.10 -12.74 -16.68
N LYS A 14 -1.31 -12.40 -17.05
CA LYS A 14 -2.26 -13.31 -17.72
C LYS A 14 -3.21 -12.48 -18.59
N HIS A 15 -3.44 -12.93 -19.80
CA HIS A 15 -4.25 -12.20 -20.78
C HIS A 15 -5.52 -12.99 -21.14
N ASP A 16 -6.52 -12.96 -20.26
CA ASP A 16 -7.80 -13.59 -20.55
C ASP A 16 -8.97 -12.68 -20.09
N ALA A 17 -10.19 -13.15 -20.34
CA ALA A 17 -11.40 -12.39 -20.05
C ALA A 17 -11.83 -12.43 -18.58
N MET A 18 -11.12 -13.17 -17.73
CA MET A 18 -11.48 -13.34 -16.30
C MET A 18 -11.64 -12.00 -15.58
N ARG A 19 -10.79 -11.01 -15.94
CA ARG A 19 -10.83 -9.66 -15.36
C ARG A 19 -12.18 -8.97 -15.54
N TYR A 20 -12.85 -9.17 -16.68
CA TYR A 20 -14.13 -8.52 -16.95
C TYR A 20 -15.28 -9.16 -16.15
N ILE A 21 -15.15 -10.44 -15.80
CA ILE A 21 -16.12 -11.16 -14.97
C ILE A 21 -16.19 -10.56 -13.55
N SER A 22 -15.09 -9.97 -13.09
CA SER A 22 -15.04 -9.36 -11.75
C SER A 22 -15.22 -7.83 -11.80
N ILE A 23 -14.49 -7.14 -12.69
CA ILE A 23 -14.45 -5.67 -12.70
C ILE A 23 -15.81 -5.08 -13.07
N ILE A 24 -16.46 -5.60 -14.12
CA ILE A 24 -17.72 -5.03 -14.60
C ILE A 24 -18.83 -5.17 -13.54
N PRO A 25 -19.10 -6.36 -12.96
CA PRO A 25 -20.15 -6.46 -11.95
C PRO A 25 -19.85 -5.63 -10.69
N VAL A 26 -18.59 -5.59 -10.23
CA VAL A 26 -18.21 -4.77 -9.06
C VAL A 26 -18.39 -3.29 -9.37
N GLY A 27 -18.01 -2.84 -10.57
CA GLY A 27 -18.19 -1.46 -11.01
C GLY A 27 -19.66 -1.07 -11.11
N VAL A 28 -20.49 -1.95 -11.69
CA VAL A 28 -21.95 -1.73 -11.79
C VAL A 28 -22.57 -1.65 -10.38
N MET A 29 -22.18 -2.57 -9.49
CA MET A 29 -22.64 -2.52 -8.09
C MET A 29 -22.26 -1.18 -7.44
N ASN A 30 -21.04 -0.72 -7.68
CA ASN A 30 -20.54 0.55 -7.11
C ASN A 30 -21.36 1.75 -7.62
N VAL A 31 -21.75 1.77 -8.90
CA VAL A 31 -22.64 2.82 -9.45
C VAL A 31 -23.97 2.85 -8.68
N PHE A 32 -24.57 1.68 -8.42
CA PHE A 32 -25.82 1.62 -7.66
C PHE A 32 -25.64 1.98 -6.19
N MET A 33 -24.45 1.78 -5.62
CA MET A 33 -24.11 2.26 -4.28
C MET A 33 -24.08 3.80 -4.24
N PHE A 34 -23.50 4.45 -5.26
CA PHE A 34 -23.55 5.91 -5.36
C PHE A 34 -24.99 6.44 -5.60
N ALA A 35 -25.80 5.72 -6.37
CA ALA A 35 -27.22 6.05 -6.53
C ALA A 35 -27.96 6.01 -5.18
N ASP A 36 -27.59 5.08 -4.29
CA ASP A 36 -28.18 4.99 -2.95
C ASP A 36 -27.82 6.21 -2.07
N LEU A 37 -26.64 6.79 -2.25
CA LEU A 37 -26.27 8.03 -1.53
C LEU A 37 -27.20 9.17 -1.90
N TYR A 38 -27.61 9.26 -3.18
CA TYR A 38 -28.57 10.26 -3.63
C TYR A 38 -29.96 10.00 -3.03
N ARG A 39 -30.40 8.72 -2.97
CA ARG A 39 -31.67 8.34 -2.36
C ARG A 39 -31.69 8.66 -0.86
N ALA A 40 -30.59 8.39 -0.18
CA ALA A 40 -30.46 8.60 1.27
C ALA A 40 -30.24 10.08 1.64
N TRP A 41 -30.15 10.97 0.66
CA TRP A 41 -29.88 12.39 0.88
C TRP A 41 -30.89 12.99 1.86
N GLY A 42 -30.39 13.63 2.90
CA GLY A 42 -31.22 14.16 4.00
C GLY A 42 -31.15 13.32 5.27
N ASN A 43 -30.67 12.07 5.18
CA ASN A 43 -30.41 11.23 6.35
C ASN A 43 -28.89 11.09 6.50
N ILE A 44 -28.29 11.97 7.27
CA ILE A 44 -26.83 12.12 7.38
C ILE A 44 -26.17 10.80 7.80
N ASP A 45 -26.74 10.09 8.77
CA ASP A 45 -26.21 8.82 9.29
C ASP A 45 -26.08 7.79 8.16
N GLU A 46 -27.17 7.60 7.41
CA GLU A 46 -27.26 6.63 6.33
C GLU A 46 -26.30 6.99 5.20
N VAL A 47 -26.25 8.29 4.84
CA VAL A 47 -25.34 8.78 3.78
C VAL A 47 -23.87 8.48 4.14
N ILE A 48 -23.43 8.81 5.36
CA ILE A 48 -22.01 8.64 5.74
C ILE A 48 -21.63 7.17 5.79
N ILE A 49 -22.48 6.30 6.37
CA ILE A 49 -22.19 4.86 6.47
C ILE A 49 -22.15 4.24 5.07
N ASN A 50 -23.11 4.57 4.21
CA ASN A 50 -23.15 4.04 2.84
C ASN A 50 -21.98 4.59 1.99
N ALA A 51 -21.61 5.87 2.20
CA ALA A 51 -20.48 6.49 1.51
C ALA A 51 -19.16 5.78 1.82
N TYR A 52 -18.97 5.29 3.04
CA TYR A 52 -17.77 4.54 3.42
C TYR A 52 -17.55 3.34 2.48
N PHE A 53 -18.56 2.51 2.27
CA PHE A 53 -18.47 1.35 1.39
C PHE A 53 -18.39 1.75 -0.08
N ALA A 54 -19.21 2.74 -0.49
CA ALA A 54 -19.17 3.21 -1.88
C ALA A 54 -17.76 3.69 -2.26
N MET A 55 -17.07 4.40 -1.33
CA MET A 55 -15.70 4.88 -1.56
C MET A 55 -14.67 3.75 -1.56
N ILE A 56 -14.81 2.74 -0.69
CA ILE A 56 -13.91 1.57 -0.69
C ILE A 56 -14.00 0.82 -2.03
N PHE A 57 -15.23 0.53 -2.49
CA PHE A 57 -15.43 -0.15 -3.77
C PHE A 57 -14.97 0.71 -4.94
N PHE A 58 -15.20 2.03 -4.88
CA PHE A 58 -14.69 2.97 -5.89
C PHE A 58 -13.17 2.90 -5.97
N ASN A 59 -12.48 2.98 -4.84
CA ASN A 59 -11.02 2.89 -4.80
C ASN A 59 -10.54 1.52 -5.31
N ALA A 60 -11.26 0.42 -5.01
CA ALA A 60 -10.92 -0.92 -5.50
C ALA A 60 -10.98 -0.99 -7.02
N VAL A 61 -12.06 -0.48 -7.61
CA VAL A 61 -12.28 -0.45 -9.06
C VAL A 61 -11.23 0.47 -9.72
N LEU A 62 -11.02 1.66 -9.15
CA LEU A 62 -10.04 2.64 -9.66
C LEU A 62 -8.61 2.07 -9.67
N ARG A 63 -8.18 1.44 -8.56
CA ARG A 63 -6.88 0.76 -8.48
C ARG A 63 -6.72 -0.27 -9.59
N THR A 64 -7.75 -1.09 -9.80
CA THR A 64 -7.71 -2.17 -10.78
C THR A 64 -7.65 -1.61 -12.20
N ILE A 65 -8.46 -0.58 -12.51
CA ILE A 65 -8.45 0.09 -13.81
C ILE A 65 -7.05 0.71 -14.05
N PHE A 66 -6.49 1.38 -13.05
CA PHE A 66 -5.17 2.01 -13.17
C PHE A 66 -4.08 0.97 -13.44
N ILE A 67 -4.11 -0.17 -12.72
CA ILE A 67 -3.18 -1.28 -12.95
C ILE A 67 -3.33 -1.82 -14.39
N LEU A 68 -4.55 -1.98 -14.88
CA LEU A 68 -4.80 -2.48 -16.23
C LEU A 68 -4.37 -1.50 -17.32
N CYS A 69 -4.60 -0.20 -17.10
CA CYS A 69 -4.18 0.83 -18.07
C CYS A 69 -2.66 0.94 -18.18
N ASN A 70 -1.95 0.68 -17.07
CA ASN A 70 -0.49 0.73 -17.02
C ASN A 70 0.12 -0.67 -16.88
N ARG A 71 -0.58 -1.68 -17.40
CA ARG A 71 -0.24 -3.09 -17.20
C ARG A 71 1.18 -3.43 -17.59
N GLN A 72 1.64 -2.93 -18.74
CA GLN A 72 3.00 -3.19 -19.24
C GLN A 72 4.04 -2.71 -18.21
N ASP A 73 3.88 -1.49 -17.72
CA ASP A 73 4.80 -0.91 -16.73
C ASP A 73 4.83 -1.74 -15.44
N TYR A 74 3.66 -2.22 -14.98
CA TYR A 74 3.56 -3.09 -13.80
C TYR A 74 4.26 -4.44 -14.04
N GLU A 75 4.07 -5.05 -15.21
CA GLU A 75 4.69 -6.34 -15.55
C GLU A 75 6.21 -6.22 -15.69
N ASP A 76 6.70 -5.20 -16.39
CA ASP A 76 8.13 -4.92 -16.52
C ASP A 76 8.77 -4.64 -15.15
N PHE A 77 8.09 -3.89 -14.29
CA PHE A 77 8.54 -3.60 -12.94
C PHE A 77 8.60 -4.89 -12.09
N LEU A 78 7.58 -5.73 -12.16
CA LEU A 78 7.55 -7.01 -11.43
C LEU A 78 8.68 -7.94 -11.88
N GLN A 79 8.99 -7.96 -13.17
CA GLN A 79 10.09 -8.76 -13.70
C GLN A 79 11.43 -8.25 -13.16
N ARG A 80 11.68 -6.93 -13.19
CA ARG A 80 12.90 -6.33 -12.64
C ARG A 80 13.06 -6.65 -11.15
N ILE A 81 11.97 -6.57 -10.37
CA ILE A 81 11.99 -6.96 -8.94
C ILE A 81 12.43 -8.40 -8.77
N ALA A 82 11.88 -9.30 -9.59
CA ALA A 82 12.18 -10.73 -9.49
C ALA A 82 13.66 -10.99 -9.80
N GLU A 83 14.22 -10.28 -10.80
CA GLU A 83 15.65 -10.36 -11.15
C GLU A 83 16.52 -9.88 -9.99
N VAL A 84 16.25 -8.69 -9.45
CA VAL A 84 16.98 -8.11 -8.30
C VAL A 84 16.92 -9.07 -7.10
N TYR A 85 15.73 -9.60 -6.81
CA TYR A 85 15.56 -10.53 -5.69
C TYR A 85 16.38 -11.82 -5.90
N SER A 86 16.39 -12.35 -7.13
CA SER A 86 17.17 -13.57 -7.45
C SER A 86 18.67 -13.34 -7.32
N GLU A 87 19.16 -12.18 -7.77
CA GLU A 87 20.58 -11.79 -7.61
C GLU A 87 20.97 -11.76 -6.13
N ILE A 88 20.19 -11.08 -5.30
CA ILE A 88 20.46 -10.95 -3.86
C ILE A 88 20.39 -12.33 -3.17
N ALA A 89 19.42 -13.16 -3.57
CA ALA A 89 19.23 -14.49 -2.99
C ALA A 89 20.39 -15.46 -3.30
N MET A 90 21.15 -15.20 -4.39
CA MET A 90 22.29 -16.01 -4.77
C MET A 90 23.58 -15.63 -4.01
N ILE A 91 23.58 -14.52 -3.29
CA ILE A 91 24.76 -14.08 -2.52
C ILE A 91 24.96 -15.05 -1.35
N ASP A 92 26.09 -15.75 -1.33
CA ASP A 92 26.41 -16.74 -0.30
C ASP A 92 27.10 -16.05 0.88
N ASP A 93 26.38 -15.16 1.54
CA ASP A 93 26.80 -14.45 2.74
C ASP A 93 25.71 -14.65 3.80
N HIS A 94 26.07 -15.17 4.94
CA HIS A 94 25.17 -15.49 6.05
C HIS A 94 24.38 -14.26 6.54
N VAL A 95 25.05 -13.09 6.58
CA VAL A 95 24.40 -11.83 7.03
C VAL A 95 23.34 -11.39 6.04
N VAL A 96 23.70 -11.40 4.73
CA VAL A 96 22.76 -11.05 3.64
C VAL A 96 21.57 -12.01 3.65
N GLN A 97 21.81 -13.32 3.75
CA GLN A 97 20.74 -14.32 3.76
C GLN A 97 19.81 -14.16 4.96
N LYS A 98 20.35 -13.85 6.15
CA LYS A 98 19.55 -13.59 7.37
C LYS A 98 18.65 -12.36 7.15
N LEU A 99 19.19 -11.30 6.55
CA LEU A 99 18.44 -10.08 6.23
C LEU A 99 17.32 -10.38 5.23
N VAL A 100 17.61 -11.08 4.13
CA VAL A 100 16.62 -11.47 3.11
C VAL A 100 15.49 -12.28 3.76
N ARG A 101 15.82 -13.26 4.59
CA ARG A 101 14.82 -14.08 5.31
C ARG A 101 13.93 -13.24 6.21
N LYS A 102 14.52 -12.29 6.97
CA LYS A 102 13.79 -11.38 7.88
C LYS A 102 12.75 -10.57 7.08
N PHE A 103 13.18 -9.90 6.00
CA PHE A 103 12.30 -9.05 5.19
C PHE A 103 11.25 -9.88 4.45
N THR A 104 11.60 -11.03 3.91
CA THR A 104 10.66 -11.94 3.23
C THR A 104 9.60 -12.43 4.20
N LYS A 105 9.98 -12.81 5.43
CA LYS A 105 9.04 -13.27 6.48
C LYS A 105 8.06 -12.12 6.84
N ARG A 106 8.59 -10.91 7.05
CA ARG A 106 7.79 -9.71 7.36
C ARG A 106 6.78 -9.42 6.24
N ALA A 107 7.24 -9.41 4.98
CA ALA A 107 6.39 -9.16 3.81
C ALA A 107 5.28 -10.20 3.65
N ARG A 108 5.62 -11.49 3.84
CA ARG A 108 4.64 -12.58 3.77
C ARG A 108 3.60 -12.49 4.89
N LEU A 109 4.06 -12.18 6.10
CA LEU A 109 3.16 -12.03 7.26
C LEU A 109 2.19 -10.87 7.04
N LEU A 110 2.69 -9.72 6.60
CA LEU A 110 1.87 -8.53 6.33
C LEU A 110 0.81 -8.82 5.26
N SER A 111 1.23 -9.44 4.14
CA SER A 111 0.30 -9.76 3.04
C SER A 111 -0.78 -10.76 3.48
N LYS A 112 -0.40 -11.80 4.21
CA LYS A 112 -1.34 -12.80 4.71
C LYS A 112 -2.28 -12.20 5.74
N ALA A 113 -1.73 -11.42 6.69
CA ALA A 113 -2.52 -10.77 7.75
C ALA A 113 -3.58 -9.84 7.13
N ASN A 114 -3.21 -9.01 6.16
CA ASN A 114 -4.14 -8.11 5.49
C ASN A 114 -5.24 -8.87 4.75
N LEU A 115 -4.89 -9.94 4.02
CA LEU A 115 -5.88 -10.74 3.29
C LEU A 115 -6.85 -11.44 4.26
N VAL A 116 -6.32 -12.04 5.34
CA VAL A 116 -7.16 -12.74 6.34
C VAL A 116 -8.07 -11.73 7.04
N LEU A 117 -7.50 -10.60 7.49
CA LEU A 117 -8.27 -9.55 8.18
C LEU A 117 -9.38 -9.01 7.27
N GLY A 118 -9.05 -8.72 6.01
CA GLY A 118 -10.03 -8.25 5.03
C GLY A 118 -11.12 -9.28 4.76
N ALA A 119 -10.75 -10.55 4.62
CA ALA A 119 -11.71 -11.63 4.40
C ALA A 119 -12.66 -11.79 5.61
N VAL A 120 -12.11 -11.75 6.84
CA VAL A 120 -12.91 -11.84 8.07
C VAL A 120 -13.89 -10.67 8.16
N ILE A 121 -13.40 -9.44 8.01
CA ILE A 121 -14.23 -8.23 8.12
C ILE A 121 -15.34 -8.25 7.05
N SER A 122 -15.00 -8.59 5.81
CA SER A 122 -15.96 -8.64 4.70
C SER A 122 -17.03 -9.72 4.94
N THR A 123 -16.62 -10.87 5.47
CA THR A 123 -17.55 -11.95 5.82
C THR A 123 -18.50 -11.51 6.94
N CYS A 124 -17.96 -10.89 7.99
CA CYS A 124 -18.77 -10.35 9.10
C CYS A 124 -19.80 -9.35 8.57
N TYR A 125 -19.40 -8.49 7.63
CA TYR A 125 -20.29 -7.51 7.02
C TYR A 125 -21.41 -8.15 6.22
N VAL A 126 -21.11 -9.14 5.40
CA VAL A 126 -22.10 -9.84 4.57
C VAL A 126 -23.09 -10.60 5.45
N VAL A 127 -22.58 -11.17 6.56
CA VAL A 127 -23.40 -12.02 7.43
C VAL A 127 -24.22 -11.19 8.44
N TYR A 128 -23.76 -9.97 8.79
CA TYR A 128 -24.39 -9.12 9.80
C TYR A 128 -25.91 -8.93 9.59
N PRO A 129 -26.42 -8.60 8.38
CA PRO A 129 -27.87 -8.44 8.19
C PRO A 129 -28.71 -9.67 8.52
N LEU A 130 -28.11 -10.87 8.42
CA LEU A 130 -28.82 -12.12 8.74
C LEU A 130 -29.13 -12.25 10.23
N PHE A 131 -28.33 -11.58 11.08
CA PHE A 131 -28.52 -11.63 12.55
C PHE A 131 -29.40 -10.50 13.08
N THR A 132 -29.57 -9.41 12.32
CA THR A 132 -30.37 -8.26 12.78
C THR A 132 -31.88 -8.49 12.65
N GLY A 133 -32.28 -9.50 11.89
CA GLY A 133 -33.71 -9.79 11.67
C GLY A 133 -34.41 -8.78 10.76
N THR A 134 -33.69 -7.78 10.25
CA THR A 134 -34.22 -6.79 9.31
C THR A 134 -33.87 -7.16 7.88
N ARG A 135 -34.78 -6.86 6.95
CA ARG A 135 -34.48 -7.03 5.51
C ARG A 135 -33.59 -5.90 5.03
N SER A 136 -32.29 -6.00 5.32
CA SER A 136 -31.30 -5.03 4.84
C SER A 136 -30.28 -5.74 3.96
N LEU A 137 -29.75 -5.01 2.96
CA LEU A 137 -28.65 -5.48 2.12
C LEU A 137 -27.33 -5.23 2.84
N PRO A 138 -26.30 -6.05 2.59
CA PRO A 138 -24.96 -5.82 3.18
C PRO A 138 -24.43 -4.41 2.91
N TYR A 139 -24.65 -3.91 1.71
CA TYR A 139 -24.22 -2.55 1.30
C TYR A 139 -25.44 -1.81 0.73
N GLY A 140 -25.55 -0.52 1.04
CA GLY A 140 -26.61 0.32 0.48
C GLY A 140 -26.57 0.28 -1.05
N MET A 141 -27.72 0.02 -1.67
CA MET A 141 -27.84 -0.08 -3.12
C MET A 141 -29.24 0.39 -3.54
N PHE A 142 -29.29 1.23 -4.56
CA PHE A 142 -30.56 1.72 -5.10
C PHE A 142 -30.58 1.58 -6.61
N ILE A 143 -31.63 0.92 -7.11
CA ILE A 143 -31.90 0.79 -8.57
C ILE A 143 -33.25 1.46 -8.82
N PRO A 144 -33.30 2.55 -9.62
CA PRO A 144 -34.54 3.24 -9.89
C PRO A 144 -35.60 2.31 -10.48
N GLY A 145 -36.82 2.39 -9.95
CA GLY A 145 -37.92 1.58 -10.44
C GLY A 145 -37.97 0.15 -9.92
N VAL A 146 -37.00 -0.25 -9.10
CA VAL A 146 -36.93 -1.62 -8.56
C VAL A 146 -37.05 -1.59 -7.05
N ASN A 147 -37.92 -2.42 -6.48
CA ASN A 147 -38.00 -2.56 -5.04
C ASN A 147 -37.06 -3.69 -4.59
N ASN A 148 -35.89 -3.29 -4.09
CA ASN A 148 -34.81 -4.18 -3.68
C ASN A 148 -35.19 -5.10 -2.49
N PHE A 149 -36.26 -4.81 -1.78
CA PHE A 149 -36.64 -5.53 -0.57
C PHE A 149 -37.75 -6.57 -0.81
N LYS A 150 -38.33 -6.63 -2.01
CA LYS A 150 -39.34 -7.63 -2.37
C LYS A 150 -38.69 -8.95 -2.80
N THR A 151 -39.20 -10.07 -2.32
CA THR A 151 -38.88 -11.40 -2.77
C THR A 151 -39.34 -11.60 -4.22
N PRO A 152 -38.54 -12.16 -5.15
CA PRO A 152 -37.21 -12.76 -4.96
C PRO A 152 -36.04 -11.80 -5.16
N LEU A 153 -36.27 -10.54 -5.48
CA LEU A 153 -35.22 -9.58 -5.81
C LEU A 153 -34.24 -9.36 -4.65
N TYR A 154 -34.75 -9.28 -3.41
CA TYR A 154 -33.92 -9.14 -2.21
C TYR A 154 -32.86 -10.26 -2.15
N GLN A 155 -33.29 -11.51 -2.37
CA GLN A 155 -32.39 -12.66 -2.30
C GLN A 155 -31.33 -12.59 -3.41
N VAL A 156 -31.74 -12.20 -4.63
CA VAL A 156 -30.82 -12.08 -5.78
C VAL A 156 -29.76 -10.98 -5.48
N PHE A 157 -30.18 -9.82 -4.99
CA PHE A 157 -29.26 -8.72 -4.67
C PHE A 157 -28.36 -9.06 -3.48
N PHE A 158 -28.90 -9.71 -2.45
CA PHE A 158 -28.12 -10.14 -1.28
C PHE A 158 -27.01 -11.11 -1.70
N ILE A 159 -27.37 -12.17 -2.46
CA ILE A 159 -26.41 -13.17 -2.96
C ILE A 159 -25.40 -12.50 -3.90
N GLY A 160 -25.87 -11.61 -4.79
CA GLY A 160 -25.01 -10.86 -5.71
C GLY A 160 -23.96 -10.05 -4.96
N GLN A 161 -24.37 -9.28 -3.94
CA GLN A 161 -23.44 -8.51 -3.10
C GLN A 161 -22.46 -9.40 -2.35
N ALA A 162 -22.95 -10.51 -1.76
CA ALA A 162 -22.11 -11.47 -1.04
C ALA A 162 -21.01 -12.06 -1.95
N VAL A 163 -21.39 -12.44 -3.19
CA VAL A 163 -20.45 -13.00 -4.17
C VAL A 163 -19.46 -11.93 -4.65
N LEU A 164 -19.94 -10.70 -4.95
CA LEU A 164 -19.09 -9.62 -5.47
C LEU A 164 -18.16 -9.02 -4.41
N THR A 165 -18.43 -9.21 -3.14
CA THR A 165 -17.53 -8.78 -2.05
C THR A 165 -16.16 -9.45 -2.19
N PHE A 166 -16.12 -10.73 -2.59
CA PHE A 166 -14.86 -11.47 -2.71
C PHE A 166 -13.92 -10.86 -3.77
N PRO A 167 -14.33 -10.68 -5.05
CA PRO A 167 -13.45 -10.01 -6.01
C PRO A 167 -13.17 -8.55 -5.63
N GLY A 168 -14.12 -7.83 -5.03
CA GLY A 168 -13.89 -6.47 -4.52
C GLY A 168 -12.73 -6.43 -3.51
N CYS A 169 -12.69 -7.35 -2.57
CA CYS A 169 -11.60 -7.49 -1.61
C CYS A 169 -10.27 -7.83 -2.32
N CYS A 170 -10.33 -8.70 -3.34
CA CYS A 170 -9.14 -9.09 -4.11
C CYS A 170 -8.61 -7.93 -4.98
N MET A 171 -9.46 -6.97 -5.34
CA MET A 171 -9.04 -5.74 -6.00
C MET A 171 -8.39 -4.75 -5.03
N TYR A 172 -8.93 -4.65 -3.81
CA TYR A 172 -8.57 -3.61 -2.85
C TYR A 172 -7.35 -3.98 -2.00
N ILE A 173 -7.41 -5.11 -1.29
CA ILE A 173 -6.46 -5.45 -0.22
C ILE A 173 -5.02 -5.68 -0.72
N PRO A 174 -4.80 -6.41 -1.85
CA PRO A 174 -3.42 -6.71 -2.27
C PRO A 174 -2.59 -5.48 -2.63
N PHE A 175 -3.21 -4.37 -3.04
CA PHE A 175 -2.48 -3.16 -3.43
C PHE A 175 -1.73 -2.55 -2.23
N THR A 176 -2.39 -2.41 -1.09
CA THR A 176 -1.78 -1.88 0.14
C THR A 176 -0.58 -2.74 0.57
N SER A 177 -0.78 -4.06 0.55
CA SER A 177 0.29 -5.00 0.88
C SER A 177 1.41 -5.01 -0.17
N PHE A 178 1.06 -4.83 -1.42
CA PHE A 178 2.02 -4.73 -2.54
C PHE A 178 2.93 -3.53 -2.36
N PHE A 179 2.37 -2.38 -2.07
CA PHE A 179 3.14 -1.16 -1.78
C PHE A 179 4.12 -1.41 -0.62
N ALA A 180 3.58 -1.90 0.46
CA ALA A 180 4.43 -2.26 1.62
C ALA A 180 5.54 -3.24 1.26
N UNK A 181 5.29 -4.05 0.50
CA UNK A 181 6.28 -5.02 0.09
C UNK A 181 7.28 -4.45 -0.88
N UNK A 182 6.92 -3.47 -1.68
CA UNK A 182 7.81 -2.79 -2.52
C UNK A 182 8.67 -1.85 -1.73
N UNK A 183 8.21 -1.32 -0.66
CA UNK A 183 8.98 -0.52 0.27
C UNK A 183 9.89 -1.36 1.13
N UNK A 184 9.47 -2.64 1.48
CA UNK A 184 10.27 -3.51 2.32
C UNK A 184 11.39 -4.18 1.54
N UNK A 185 11.22 -4.28 0.16
CA UNK A 185 12.25 -4.81 -0.71
C UNK A 185 13.31 -3.76 -1.02
N UNK A 186 12.93 -2.49 -1.08
CA UNK A 186 13.83 -1.38 -1.26
C UNK A 186 14.59 -1.10 0.01
N UNK A 187 14.03 -1.36 1.13
CA UNK A 187 14.67 -1.14 2.38
C UNK A 187 15.70 -2.23 2.68
N UNK A 188 15.46 -3.42 2.11
CA UNK A 188 16.41 -4.50 2.23
C UNK A 188 17.62 -4.28 1.35
N UNK A 189 17.34 -3.63 0.19
CA UNK A 189 18.43 -3.29 -0.70
C UNK A 189 19.22 -2.10 -0.21
N UNK A 190 18.65 -1.22 0.59
CA UNK A 190 19.32 -0.12 1.23
C UNK A 190 20.15 -0.61 2.40
N UNK A 191 19.67 -1.69 3.10
CA UNK A 191 20.37 -2.26 4.24
C UNK A 191 21.50 -3.20 3.80
N UNK A 192 21.31 -3.79 2.59
CA UNK A 192 22.39 -4.57 2.00
C UNK A 192 23.50 -3.69 1.44
N UNK A 193 23.18 -2.50 0.90
CA UNK A 193 24.14 -1.55 0.46
C UNK A 193 24.84 -0.87 1.61
N UNK A 194 24.23 -0.73 2.73
CA UNK A 194 24.77 -0.20 3.92
C UNK A 194 25.70 -1.19 4.58
N UNK A 195 25.31 -2.52 4.54
CA UNK A 195 26.16 -3.57 5.07
C UNK A 195 27.39 -3.78 4.19
N UNK A 196 27.17 -3.51 2.86
CA UNK A 196 28.29 -3.60 1.96
C UNK A 196 29.26 -2.42 2.07
N UNK A 197 28.79 -1.31 2.36
CA UNK A 197 29.59 -0.15 2.60
C UNK A 197 30.33 -0.25 3.92
N UNK A 198 29.78 -0.89 4.86
CA UNK A 198 30.39 -1.09 6.15
C UNK A 198 31.37 -2.24 6.11
N UNK A 199 31.10 -3.20 5.37
CA UNK A 199 32.07 -4.26 5.15
C UNK A 199 33.24 -3.79 4.31
N UNK A 200 33.00 -2.89 3.42
CA UNK A 200 34.06 -2.33 2.63
C UNK A 200 35.00 -1.43 3.42
N UNK A 201 34.54 -0.85 4.31
CA UNK A 201 35.29 -0.03 5.25
C UNK A 201 36.11 -0.86 6.21
N UNK A 202 35.58 -1.93 6.61
CA UNK A 202 36.30 -2.83 7.52
C UNK A 202 37.33 -3.66 6.80
N UNK A 203 37.10 -3.83 5.56
CA UNK A 203 38.07 -4.55 4.75
C UNK A 203 39.16 -3.65 4.17
N UNK A 204 39.18 -2.52 4.28
CA UNK A 204 40.18 -1.62 3.80
C UNK A 204 41.55 -1.88 4.31
N UNK A 205 41.65 -2.30 5.38
CA UNK A 205 42.94 -2.63 6.00
C UNK A 205 43.50 -3.95 5.47
N UNK A 206 42.67 -4.73 5.09
CA UNK A 206 43.17 -6.02 4.64
C UNK A 206 43.13 -6.14 3.13
N UNK A 207 42.40 -5.43 2.50
CA UNK A 207 42.23 -5.59 1.10
C UNK A 207 43.15 -4.67 0.34
N UNK A 208 43.31 -5.04 -0.81
CA UNK A 208 44.21 -4.24 -1.67
C UNK A 208 43.46 -3.05 -2.20
N UNK A 209 44.03 -2.01 -2.60
CA UNK A 209 43.50 -0.78 -3.12
C UNK A 209 42.57 -0.94 -4.31
N UNK A 210 42.84 -1.91 -5.12
CA UNK A 210 42.07 -2.14 -6.31
C UNK A 210 40.74 -2.83 -5.98
N UNK A 211 40.73 -3.66 -5.06
CA UNK A 211 39.58 -4.36 -4.59
C UNK A 211 38.67 -3.43 -3.81
N UNK A 212 39.23 -2.63 -3.11
CA UNK A 212 38.50 -1.60 -2.43
C UNK A 212 37.85 -0.60 -3.39
N UNK A 213 38.41 -0.32 -4.51
CA UNK A 213 37.92 0.53 -5.54
C UNK A 213 36.76 -0.08 -6.30
N UNK A 214 36.77 -1.25 -6.40
CA UNK A 214 35.75 -2.01 -7.06
C UNK A 214 34.52 -2.17 -6.17
N UNK A 215 34.77 -2.34 -4.96
CA UNK A 215 33.76 -2.41 -4.00
C UNK A 215 33.02 -1.12 -3.85
N LEU A 216 33.67 0.02 -3.89
CA LEU A 216 33.06 1.36 -3.77
C LEU A 216 32.27 1.75 -5.04
N GLU A 217 32.83 1.45 -6.18
CA GLU A 217 32.11 1.68 -7.44
C GLU A 217 30.79 0.88 -7.49
N LYS A 218 30.85 -0.36 -7.06
CA LYS A 218 29.64 -1.19 -6.95
C LYS A 218 28.62 -0.57 -6.00
N CYS A 219 29.06 -0.07 -4.87
CA CYS A 219 28.18 0.63 -3.92
C CYS A 219 27.50 1.84 -4.58
N ILE A 220 28.23 2.60 -5.38
CA ILE A 220 27.66 3.75 -6.13
C ILE A 220 26.61 3.25 -7.12
N GLU A 221 26.90 2.20 -7.88
CA GLU A 221 25.95 1.64 -8.86
C GLU A 221 24.70 1.05 -8.17
N ASP A 222 24.89 0.35 -7.06
CA ASP A 222 23.77 -0.19 -6.27
C ASP A 222 22.93 0.96 -5.71
N HIS A 223 23.54 2.05 -5.22
CA HIS A 223 22.80 3.24 -4.73
C HIS A 223 21.99 3.88 -5.88
N LYS A 224 22.59 4.05 -7.06
CA LYS A 224 21.87 4.54 -8.26
C LYS A 224 20.70 3.64 -8.64
N ARG A 225 20.90 2.32 -8.54
CA ARG A 225 19.87 1.31 -8.83
C ARG A 225 18.68 1.43 -7.85
N ILE A 226 18.96 1.64 -6.55
CA ILE A 226 17.93 1.85 -5.53
C ILE A 226 17.16 3.15 -5.81
N ILE A 227 17.86 4.24 -6.13
CA ILE A 227 17.24 5.53 -6.47
C ILE A 227 16.26 5.37 -7.65
N ARG A 228 16.70 4.69 -8.72
CA ARG A 228 15.85 4.42 -9.90
C ARG A 228 14.64 3.56 -9.51
N TYR A 229 14.86 2.55 -8.69
CA TYR A 229 13.80 1.66 -8.22
C TYR A 229 12.72 2.45 -7.45
N VAL A 230 13.13 3.35 -6.55
CA VAL A 230 12.18 4.19 -5.80
C VAL A 230 11.40 5.11 -6.76
N SER A 231 12.08 5.69 -7.75
CA SER A 231 11.44 6.51 -8.78
C SER A 231 10.40 5.72 -9.58
N ASP A 232 10.71 4.50 -9.95
CA ASP A 232 9.76 3.61 -10.68
C ASP A 232 8.54 3.30 -9.81
N VAL A 233 8.73 3.00 -8.54
CA VAL A 233 7.61 2.81 -7.62
C VAL A 233 6.74 4.07 -7.54
N UNK A 234 7.38 5.00 -7.29
CA UNK A 234 6.74 6.22 -7.20
C UNK A 234 5.91 6.57 -8.42
N SER A 235 6.35 6.23 -9.71
CA SER A 235 5.58 6.47 -10.93
C SER A 235 4.33 5.59 -11.02
N LEU A 236 4.41 4.36 -10.52
CA LEU A 236 3.31 3.40 -10.56
C LEU A 236 2.20 3.68 -9.53
N VAL A 237 2.52 4.30 -8.40
CA VAL A 237 1.57 4.35 -7.28
C VAL A 237 1.11 5.77 -6.89
N THR A 238 1.80 6.83 -7.30
CA THR A 238 1.55 8.20 -6.82
C THR A 238 0.09 8.63 -6.98
N TYR A 239 -0.48 8.45 -8.18
CA TYR A 239 -1.85 8.90 -8.45
C TYR A 239 -2.89 8.13 -7.64
N ILE A 240 -2.68 6.81 -7.47
CA ILE A 240 -3.58 5.97 -6.67
C ILE A 240 -3.53 6.44 -5.21
N CYS A 241 -2.32 6.59 -4.67
CA CYS A 241 -2.13 7.02 -3.27
C CYS A 241 -2.71 8.42 -3.01
N LEU A 242 -2.57 9.34 -3.97
CA LEU A 242 -3.11 10.70 -3.84
C LEU A 242 -4.64 10.67 -3.75
N ILE A 243 -5.30 9.95 -4.66
CA ILE A 243 -6.76 9.84 -4.66
C ILE A 243 -7.25 9.18 -3.36
N GLU A 244 -6.55 8.14 -2.91
CA GLU A 244 -6.91 7.46 -1.65
C GLU A 244 -6.70 8.36 -0.43
N PHE A 245 -5.60 9.10 -0.39
CA PHE A 245 -5.33 10.05 0.68
C PHE A 245 -6.48 11.07 0.78
N MET A 246 -6.90 11.63 -0.35
CA MET A 246 -8.00 12.60 -0.39
C MET A 246 -9.33 11.96 0.03
N SER A 247 -9.66 10.77 -0.50
CA SER A 247 -10.92 10.09 -0.19
C SER A 247 -10.98 9.64 1.26
N PHE A 248 -9.89 9.10 1.80
CA PHE A 248 -9.84 8.65 3.19
C PHE A 248 -9.84 9.83 4.18
N GLY A 249 -9.17 10.93 3.83
CA GLY A 249 -9.19 12.16 4.64
C GLY A 249 -10.61 12.69 4.76
N LEU A 250 -11.32 12.79 3.64
CA LEU A 250 -12.71 13.24 3.62
C LEU A 250 -13.62 12.31 4.43
N MET A 251 -13.46 10.98 4.24
CA MET A 251 -14.26 9.99 4.98
C MET A 251 -13.96 10.02 6.48
N LEU A 252 -12.70 10.21 6.85
CA LEU A 252 -12.31 10.32 8.27
C LEU A 252 -13.00 11.51 8.93
N CYS A 253 -13.00 12.69 8.27
CA CYS A 253 -13.73 13.87 8.76
C CYS A 253 -15.22 13.60 8.92
N ALA A 254 -15.84 12.95 7.92
CA ALA A 254 -17.28 12.63 7.95
C ALA A 254 -17.62 11.66 9.08
N LEU A 255 -16.80 10.62 9.29
CA LEU A 255 -17.04 9.62 10.34
C LEU A 255 -16.81 10.23 11.73
N LEU A 256 -15.82 11.10 11.91
CA LEU A 256 -15.60 11.81 13.18
C LEU A 256 -16.79 12.74 13.48
N PHE A 257 -17.28 13.46 12.46
CA PHE A 257 -18.48 14.29 12.60
C PHE A 257 -19.69 13.42 13.01
N LEU A 258 -19.84 12.24 12.39
CA LEU A 258 -20.96 11.34 12.69
C LEU A 258 -20.93 10.86 14.16
N LEU A 259 -19.74 10.65 14.75
CA LEU A 259 -19.60 10.27 16.17
C LEU A 259 -20.22 11.30 17.12
N ASN A 260 -20.27 12.57 16.73
CA ASN A 260 -20.90 13.63 17.55
C ASN A 260 -22.43 13.56 17.55
N ILE A 261 -23.01 12.91 16.55
CA ILE A 261 -24.46 12.92 16.31
C ILE A 261 -25.12 11.62 16.79
N ILE A 262 -24.41 10.49 16.62
CA ILE A 262 -24.95 9.16 16.92
C ILE A 262 -25.08 8.96 18.44
N GLU A 263 -26.26 8.51 18.86
CA GLU A 263 -26.54 8.13 20.25
C GLU A 263 -26.62 6.62 20.47
N ASN A 264 -26.82 5.85 19.40
CA ASN A 264 -26.96 4.38 19.46
C ASN A 264 -25.60 3.70 19.66
N PRO A 265 -25.38 3.00 20.79
CA PRO A 265 -24.07 2.35 21.06
C PRO A 265 -23.61 1.37 19.98
N ALA A 266 -24.53 0.64 19.35
CA ALA A 266 -24.17 -0.32 18.29
C ALA A 266 -23.61 0.41 17.06
N GLN A 267 -24.22 1.55 16.70
CA GLN A 267 -23.74 2.38 15.60
C GLN A 267 -22.40 3.03 15.92
N ILE A 268 -22.19 3.47 17.17
CA ILE A 268 -20.93 4.04 17.63
C ILE A 268 -19.80 3.02 17.42
N ILE A 269 -20.01 1.76 17.83
CA ILE A 269 -19.00 0.69 17.67
C ILE A 269 -18.64 0.51 16.18
N ILE A 270 -19.65 0.50 15.31
CA ILE A 270 -19.46 0.34 13.86
C ILE A 270 -18.62 1.51 13.30
N VAL A 271 -18.97 2.74 13.64
CA VAL A 271 -18.28 3.93 13.15
C VAL A 271 -16.83 3.97 13.66
N VAL A 272 -16.59 3.62 14.93
CA VAL A 272 -15.24 3.52 15.51
C VAL A 272 -14.43 2.46 14.75
N ALA A 273 -15.03 1.33 14.41
CA ALA A 273 -14.38 0.28 13.62
C ALA A 273 -13.97 0.80 12.23
N TYR A 274 -14.85 1.59 11.57
CA TYR A 274 -14.54 2.21 10.27
C TYR A 274 -13.36 3.19 10.37
N ILE A 275 -13.38 4.05 11.39
CA ILE A 275 -12.30 5.01 11.66
C ILE A 275 -10.98 4.25 11.85
N PHE A 276 -10.99 3.19 12.67
CA PHE A 276 -9.81 2.36 12.91
C PHE A 276 -9.28 1.74 11.61
N MET A 277 -10.18 1.25 10.75
CA MET A 277 -9.81 0.65 9.46
C MET A 277 -9.14 1.68 8.54
N ILE A 278 -9.70 2.89 8.42
CA ILE A 278 -9.12 3.96 7.61
C ILE A 278 -7.74 4.33 8.15
N ILE A 279 -7.63 4.57 9.46
CA ILE A 279 -6.38 4.96 10.11
C ILE A 279 -5.32 3.88 9.89
N SER A 280 -5.67 2.60 10.06
CA SER A 280 -4.72 1.50 9.89
C SER A 280 -4.22 1.38 8.45
N GLN A 281 -5.09 1.62 7.45
CA GLN A 281 -4.70 1.61 6.04
C GLN A 281 -3.74 2.75 5.71
N ILE A 282 -4.10 3.98 6.09
CA ILE A 282 -3.26 5.16 5.88
C ILE A 282 -1.92 4.98 6.62
N PHE A 283 -1.96 4.55 7.89
CA PHE A 283 -0.76 4.31 8.70
C PHE A 283 0.19 3.31 8.03
N THR A 284 -0.34 2.25 7.42
CA THR A 284 0.48 1.26 6.73
C THR A 284 1.29 1.91 5.61
N PHE A 285 0.68 2.80 4.81
CA PHE A 285 1.39 3.52 3.76
C PHE A 285 2.49 4.42 4.34
N TYR A 286 2.12 5.27 5.30
CA TYR A 286 3.04 6.25 5.88
C TYR A 286 4.18 5.60 6.65
N TRP A 287 3.89 4.53 7.40
CA TRP A 287 4.90 3.81 8.16
C TRP A 287 6.01 3.26 7.26
N HIS A 288 5.64 2.56 6.18
CA HIS A 288 6.63 1.95 5.30
C HIS A 288 7.38 3.01 4.45
N ALA A 289 6.71 4.08 4.07
CA ALA A 289 7.35 5.19 3.36
C ALA A 289 8.37 5.89 4.26
N ASN A 290 8.01 6.15 5.53
CA ASN A 290 8.91 6.77 6.50
C ASN A 290 10.10 5.87 6.83
N GLU A 291 9.86 4.56 6.99
CA GLU A 291 10.92 3.56 7.22
C GLU A 291 11.94 3.58 6.07
N LEU A 292 11.47 3.67 4.82
CA LEU A 292 12.37 3.78 3.65
C LEU A 292 13.19 5.08 3.71
N ARG A 293 12.55 6.21 4.06
CA ARG A 293 13.19 7.51 4.18
C ARG A 293 14.32 7.47 5.22
N GLU A 294 14.03 6.96 6.42
CA GLU A 294 15.02 6.86 7.51
C GLU A 294 16.20 5.96 7.14
N GLU A 295 15.93 4.79 6.57
CA GLU A 295 16.97 3.86 6.15
C GLU A 295 17.85 4.45 5.04
N SER A 296 17.28 5.25 4.14
CA SER A 296 18.04 5.88 3.05
C SER A 296 19.07 6.89 3.57
N MET A 297 18.75 7.59 4.68
CA MET A 297 19.69 8.53 5.31
C MET A 297 20.83 7.80 6.01
N GLY A 298 20.62 6.59 6.50
CA GLY A 298 21.64 5.76 7.13
C GLY A 298 22.83 5.44 6.21
N ILE A 299 22.65 5.52 4.88
CA ILE A 299 23.74 5.33 3.91
C ILE A 299 24.85 6.40 4.10
N ALA A 300 24.44 7.66 4.36
CA ALA A 300 25.39 8.75 4.59
C ALA A 300 26.23 8.51 5.84
N GLU A 301 25.57 8.06 6.92
CA GLU A 301 26.23 7.73 8.18
C GLU A 301 27.21 6.57 8.01
N ALA A 302 26.78 5.49 7.36
CA ALA A 302 27.62 4.33 7.07
C ALA A 302 28.86 4.69 6.22
N ALA A 303 28.69 5.61 5.25
CA ALA A 303 29.80 6.10 4.43
C ALA A 303 30.74 7.00 5.23
N TYR A 304 30.21 7.79 6.17
CA TYR A 304 31.01 8.69 7.02
C TYR A 304 31.89 7.89 8.00
N ASP A 305 31.44 6.71 8.45
CA ASP A 305 32.18 5.84 9.39
C ASP A 305 33.37 5.12 8.72
N ALA A 306 33.63 5.32 7.43
CA ALA A 306 34.77 4.73 6.73
C ALA A 306 36.10 5.22 7.32
N PRO A 307 37.20 4.44 7.25
CA PRO A 307 38.51 4.84 7.76
C PRO A 307 39.21 5.85 6.80
N TRP A 308 38.76 7.09 6.84
CA TRP A 308 39.14 8.19 5.94
C TRP A 308 40.67 8.37 5.79
N VAL A 309 41.40 8.18 6.90
CA VAL A 309 42.85 8.41 6.94
C VAL A 309 43.58 7.44 6.02
N GLU A 310 43.07 6.22 5.89
CA GLU A 310 43.72 5.13 5.12
C GLU A 310 43.39 5.16 3.63
N LEU A 311 42.40 6.01 3.23
CA LEU A 311 41.91 6.05 1.85
C LEU A 311 42.69 7.06 0.99
N ASP A 312 42.84 6.77 -0.28
CA ASP A 312 43.42 7.71 -1.25
C ASP A 312 42.40 8.81 -1.60
N ASP A 313 42.84 9.88 -2.23
CA ASP A 313 42.01 11.04 -2.56
C ASP A 313 40.88 10.72 -3.54
N SER A 314 41.10 9.74 -4.44
CA SER A 314 40.05 9.29 -5.38
C SER A 314 38.91 8.62 -4.64
N MET A 315 39.23 7.73 -3.69
CA MET A 315 38.22 7.03 -2.86
C MET A 315 37.50 8.00 -1.94
N LYS A 316 38.21 8.97 -1.33
CA LYS A 316 37.61 10.03 -0.50
C LYS A 316 36.57 10.82 -1.29
N LYS A 317 36.87 11.21 -2.53
CA LYS A 317 35.95 11.94 -3.42
C LYS A 317 34.68 11.11 -3.70
N LYS A 318 34.85 9.80 -3.98
CA LYS A 318 33.69 8.90 -4.21
C LYS A 318 32.80 8.76 -2.98
N LEU A 319 33.41 8.64 -1.78
CA LEU A 319 32.65 8.60 -0.51
C LEU A 319 31.89 9.90 -0.28
N LEU A 320 32.55 11.05 -0.54
CA LEU A 320 31.88 12.37 -0.42
C LEU A 320 30.67 12.47 -1.36
N LEU A 321 30.76 11.91 -2.58
CA LEU A 321 29.60 11.88 -3.50
C LEU A 321 28.47 11.02 -2.95
N ILE A 322 28.77 9.86 -2.36
CA ILE A 322 27.78 8.99 -1.72
C ILE A 322 27.09 9.75 -0.57
N ILE A 323 27.89 10.38 0.30
CA ILE A 323 27.37 11.15 1.47
C ILE A 323 26.48 12.29 0.98
N ALA A 324 26.97 13.09 0.03
CA ALA A 324 26.23 14.25 -0.49
C ALA A 324 24.89 13.83 -1.10
N ARG A 325 24.86 12.69 -1.85
CA ARG A 325 23.61 12.17 -2.43
C ARG A 325 22.68 11.58 -1.37
N ALA A 326 23.25 10.87 -0.39
CA ALA A 326 22.46 10.18 0.65
C ALA A 326 21.90 11.15 1.71
N GLN A 327 22.44 12.38 1.79
CA GLN A 327 21.82 13.45 2.62
C GLN A 327 20.48 13.92 2.06
N GLN A 328 20.15 13.58 0.80
CA GLN A 328 18.83 13.79 0.23
C GLN A 328 18.05 12.48 0.40
N PRO A 329 17.07 12.42 1.32
CA PRO A 329 16.38 11.17 1.60
C PRO A 329 15.58 10.67 0.40
N LEU A 330 15.41 9.36 0.31
CA LEU A 330 14.56 8.74 -0.70
C LEU A 330 13.11 8.81 -0.19
N GLU A 331 12.29 9.58 -0.87
CA GLU A 331 10.87 9.72 -0.53
C GLU A 331 10.01 8.91 -1.50
N ALA A 332 9.05 8.18 -0.97
CA ALA A 332 8.21 7.27 -1.75
C ALA A 332 7.29 8.01 -2.73
N ILE A 333 6.94 9.29 -2.45
CA ILE A 333 6.11 10.12 -3.33
C ILE A 333 6.68 11.54 -3.29
N GLY A 334 7.65 11.82 -4.18
CA GLY A 334 8.52 12.97 -4.07
C GLY A 334 8.00 14.31 -4.58
N ASN A 335 7.08 14.35 -5.53
CA ASN A 335 6.76 15.60 -6.23
C ASN A 335 5.41 16.22 -5.89
N VAL A 336 4.52 15.49 -5.21
CA VAL A 336 3.17 15.99 -4.89
C VAL A 336 3.03 16.24 -3.38
N TYR A 337 3.47 15.28 -2.57
CA TYR A 337 3.52 15.40 -1.12
C TYR A 337 4.40 14.30 -0.55
N ALA A 338 5.06 14.59 0.57
CA ALA A 338 5.93 13.60 1.23
C ALA A 338 5.09 12.69 2.15
N MET A 339 5.24 11.39 1.99
CA MET A 339 4.60 10.41 2.89
C MET A 339 5.47 10.21 4.14
N THR A 340 5.36 11.13 5.08
CA THR A 340 6.08 11.07 6.36
C THR A 340 5.09 10.90 7.52
N LEU A 341 5.58 10.43 8.66
CA LEU A 341 4.75 10.33 9.88
C LEU A 341 4.26 11.71 10.34
N GLU A 342 5.00 12.77 10.05
CA GLU A 342 4.58 14.16 10.31
C GLU A 342 3.35 14.53 9.50
N MET A 343 3.32 14.16 8.21
CA MET A 343 2.15 14.40 7.35
C MET A 343 0.94 13.58 7.82
N PHE A 344 1.17 12.33 8.25
CA PHE A 344 0.11 11.50 8.83
C PHE A 344 -0.48 12.17 10.07
N GLN A 345 0.37 12.67 10.97
CA GLN A 345 -0.08 13.40 12.16
C GLN A 345 -0.85 14.66 11.79
N SER A 346 -0.38 15.39 10.77
CA SER A 346 -1.07 16.59 10.28
C SER A 346 -2.45 16.28 9.74
N LEU A 347 -2.59 15.16 9.01
CA LEU A 347 -3.88 14.69 8.52
C LEU A 347 -4.85 14.38 9.67
N LEU A 348 -4.36 13.67 10.71
CA LEU A 348 -5.17 13.35 11.88
C LEU A 348 -5.60 14.64 12.62
N ASN A 349 -4.68 15.58 12.80
CA ASN A 349 -4.96 16.86 13.46
C ASN A 349 -5.98 17.67 12.68
N ALA A 350 -5.84 17.75 11.35
CA ALA A 350 -6.80 18.43 10.48
C ALA A 350 -8.19 17.78 10.58
N SER A 351 -8.24 16.44 10.51
CA SER A 351 -9.52 15.71 10.63
C SER A 351 -10.18 15.97 11.99
N TYR A 352 -9.40 15.98 13.07
CA TYR A 352 -9.89 16.25 14.41
C TYR A 352 -10.39 17.71 14.55
N SER A 353 -9.69 18.67 13.92
CA SER A 353 -10.07 20.08 13.95
C SER A 353 -11.44 20.34 13.30
N TYR A 354 -11.84 19.51 12.33
CA TYR A 354 -13.19 19.60 11.75
C TYR A 354 -14.26 18.90 12.64
N PHE A 355 -13.79 18.08 13.59
CA PHE A 355 -14.66 17.40 14.55
C PHE A 355 -15.07 18.34 15.70
N THR A 356 -14.14 19.19 16.17
CA THR A 356 -14.36 20.16 17.26
C THR A 356 -14.92 21.49 16.75
#